data_05988c7858090cd171c2f90a4e340382
#
_entry.id   05988c7858090cd171c2f90a4e340382
#
_cell.length_a   1.000
_cell.length_b   1.000
_cell.length_c   1.000
_cell.angle_alpha   90.00
_cell.angle_beta   90.00
_cell.angle_gamma   90.00
#
_symmetry.space_group_name_H-M   'P 1'
#
loop_
_entity.id
_entity.type
_entity.pdbx_description
1 polymer ?
#
loop_
_entity_poly.entity_id
_entity_poly.type
_entity_poly.pdbx_seq_one_letter_code
_entity_poly.pdbx_strand_id
1 'polypeptide(L)'
;MKILKYLGIGLLVFGAIFATLYFIKTNSQPLLEYDVQSPEIQSIEKKTVVTGTVIPEDEVEIKPQISGIIEKLFVEEGDLVTNGDLLAKVKVVPNEQALNTAKGRLSNTLILLKNAEVEFKRSQSLFEKEIISKRDFDNAKLNYDQAKQNVENARTDLQIIKMGSAGGSTTANTNIRATVAGTILEIPIKEGDQVIESNTFNAGTTIATVADLNKMIFEGKVDEAEVAKLIIGMPLKVSLGAIQDKEFDAQLKFIAPKGNEEQGTVQFKIEGDVYLDNSIFIRAGYSANASLVLENKDSIMGISEALLQFDKITNDPFVEIKNDQGAFERKNIELGISDGINVEVISGLNIKDEIKVWNKTEPIKIGEEEESENK
;
A
#
# COMPACT_ATOMS: atom_id res chain seq x y z
N MET A 1 94.71 38.39 20.34
CA MET A 1 93.37 39.01 20.30
C MET A 1 92.64 39.00 18.93
N LYS A 2 93.35 38.89 17.79
CA LYS A 2 92.69 38.87 16.44
C LYS A 2 91.97 37.53 16.13
N ILE A 3 92.51 36.37 16.56
CA ILE A 3 91.93 35.03 16.30
C ILE A 3 90.58 34.83 17.00
N LEU A 4 90.45 35.37 18.23
CA LEU A 4 89.18 35.23 19.00
C LEU A 4 88.05 36.04 18.35
N LYS A 5 88.31 37.15 17.68
CA LYS A 5 87.28 37.94 16.91
C LYS A 5 86.78 37.20 15.69
N TYR A 6 87.69 36.53 14.96
CA TYR A 6 87.32 35.74 13.77
C TYR A 6 86.53 34.48 14.14
N LEU A 7 86.84 33.87 15.29
CA LEU A 7 86.07 32.73 15.80
C LEU A 7 84.67 33.14 16.22
N GLY A 8 84.49 34.33 16.85
CA GLY A 8 83.14 34.87 17.22
C GLY A 8 82.31 35.25 16.00
N ILE A 9 82.89 35.82 14.95
CA ILE A 9 82.18 36.14 13.69
C ILE A 9 81.77 34.85 12.96
N GLY A 10 82.67 33.79 12.94
CA GLY A 10 82.29 32.47 12.35
C GLY A 10 81.15 31.81 13.06
N LEU A 11 81.05 31.91 14.39
CA LEU A 11 79.98 31.33 15.15
C LEU A 11 78.66 32.08 14.93
N LEU A 12 78.67 33.42 14.79
CA LEU A 12 77.47 34.26 14.45
C LEU A 12 76.99 33.95 13.04
N VAL A 13 77.85 33.82 12.05
CA VAL A 13 77.50 33.49 10.66
C VAL A 13 76.90 32.07 10.61
N PHE A 14 77.47 31.10 11.32
CA PHE A 14 76.94 29.71 11.40
C PHE A 14 75.61 29.69 12.12
N GLY A 15 75.38 30.48 13.20
CA GLY A 15 74.15 30.62 13.86
C GLY A 15 73.05 31.25 12.99
N ALA A 16 73.41 32.28 12.19
CA ALA A 16 72.48 32.92 11.24
C ALA A 16 72.07 31.96 10.11
N ILE A 17 73.07 31.20 9.55
CA ILE A 17 72.73 30.16 8.53
C ILE A 17 71.84 29.05 9.11
N PHE A 18 72.17 28.60 10.31
CA PHE A 18 71.34 27.58 10.99
C PHE A 18 69.94 28.10 11.30
N ALA A 19 69.79 29.34 11.78
CA ALA A 19 68.55 29.95 12.00
C ALA A 19 67.70 30.14 10.71
N THR A 20 68.34 30.54 9.60
CA THR A 20 67.62 30.67 8.32
C THR A 20 67.19 29.29 7.76
N LEU A 21 68.04 28.27 7.86
CA LEU A 21 67.70 26.90 7.46
C LEU A 21 66.59 26.32 8.37
N TYR A 22 66.66 26.59 9.65
CA TYR A 22 65.62 26.18 10.59
C TYR A 22 64.29 26.88 10.30
N PHE A 23 64.28 28.18 10.01
CA PHE A 23 63.10 28.94 9.66
C PHE A 23 62.49 28.49 8.33
N ILE A 24 63.31 28.15 7.32
CA ILE A 24 62.84 27.60 6.04
C ILE A 24 62.23 26.21 6.25
N LYS A 25 62.85 25.36 7.07
CA LYS A 25 62.33 24.01 7.36
C LYS A 25 61.03 24.06 8.20
N THR A 26 60.91 25.01 9.13
CA THR A 26 59.72 25.11 10.01
C THR A 26 58.59 25.82 9.33
N ASN A 27 58.81 26.64 8.31
CA ASN A 27 57.80 27.39 7.59
C ASN A 27 57.38 26.74 6.24
N SER A 28 57.91 25.59 5.90
CA SER A 28 57.41 24.76 4.80
C SER A 28 56.10 24.08 5.29
N GLN A 29 54.96 24.64 4.91
CA GLN A 29 53.70 23.97 5.10
C GLN A 29 53.75 22.61 4.37
N PRO A 30 53.29 21.51 4.98
CA PRO A 30 53.20 20.24 4.28
C PRO A 30 52.37 20.45 3.02
N LEU A 31 52.86 19.98 1.89
CA LEU A 31 52.06 19.91 0.66
C LEU A 31 50.83 19.03 0.94
N LEU A 32 49.68 19.65 0.98
CA LEU A 32 48.41 18.92 1.05
C LEU A 32 48.21 18.22 -0.29
N GLU A 33 48.36 16.92 -0.30
CA GLU A 33 48.09 16.12 -1.49
C GLU A 33 46.61 15.73 -1.44
N TYR A 34 45.82 16.19 -2.43
CA TYR A 34 44.44 15.87 -2.60
C TYR A 34 44.30 14.79 -3.65
N ASP A 35 43.40 13.82 -3.40
CA ASP A 35 43.00 12.89 -4.44
C ASP A 35 42.27 13.65 -5.54
N VAL A 36 42.32 13.08 -6.74
CA VAL A 36 41.58 13.62 -7.89
C VAL A 36 40.68 12.55 -8.48
N GLN A 37 39.55 12.97 -9.00
CA GLN A 37 38.60 12.13 -9.73
C GLN A 37 38.24 12.80 -11.05
N SER A 38 38.22 12.03 -12.13
CA SER A 38 37.83 12.54 -13.46
C SER A 38 36.34 12.30 -13.71
N PRO A 39 35.72 13.14 -14.54
CA PRO A 39 34.34 12.88 -15.03
C PRO A 39 34.28 11.55 -15.80
N GLU A 40 33.15 10.84 -15.65
CA GLU A 40 32.90 9.58 -16.34
C GLU A 40 31.63 9.65 -17.19
N ILE A 41 31.62 8.88 -18.29
CA ILE A 41 30.40 8.70 -19.08
C ILE A 41 29.57 7.63 -18.41
N GLN A 42 28.40 7.99 -17.94
CA GLN A 42 27.52 7.10 -17.20
C GLN A 42 26.03 7.38 -17.51
N SER A 43 25.16 6.50 -17.05
CA SER A 43 23.72 6.71 -17.04
C SER A 43 23.32 7.24 -15.67
N ILE A 44 22.52 8.29 -15.64
CA ILE A 44 21.97 8.89 -14.41
C ILE A 44 20.44 8.82 -14.49
N GLU A 45 19.85 8.19 -13.48
CA GLU A 45 18.39 8.06 -13.35
C GLU A 45 17.91 8.88 -12.16
N LYS A 46 17.12 9.90 -12.42
CA LYS A 46 16.46 10.66 -11.37
C LYS A 46 15.25 9.86 -10.88
N LYS A 47 15.34 9.36 -9.65
CA LYS A 47 14.29 8.56 -9.01
C LYS A 47 13.61 9.34 -7.89
N THR A 48 12.33 9.07 -7.68
CA THR A 48 11.63 9.38 -6.44
C THR A 48 11.17 8.09 -5.77
N VAL A 49 11.13 8.08 -4.45
CA VAL A 49 10.70 6.91 -3.67
C VAL A 49 9.42 7.27 -2.95
N VAL A 50 8.39 6.47 -3.21
CA VAL A 50 7.08 6.60 -2.59
C VAL A 50 6.88 5.47 -1.61
N THR A 51 6.56 5.79 -0.37
CA THR A 51 6.20 4.80 0.64
C THR A 51 4.70 4.47 0.57
N GLY A 52 4.37 3.23 0.82
CA GLY A 52 3.00 2.75 0.76
C GLY A 52 2.85 1.33 1.29
N THR A 53 1.83 0.65 0.82
CA THR A 53 1.52 -0.75 1.15
C THR A 53 1.16 -1.53 -0.09
N VAL A 54 1.39 -2.84 -0.05
CA VAL A 54 0.89 -3.75 -1.08
C VAL A 54 -0.37 -4.41 -0.54
N ILE A 55 -1.48 -4.21 -1.27
CA ILE A 55 -2.81 -4.70 -0.93
C ILE A 55 -3.41 -5.46 -2.13
N PRO A 56 -4.40 -6.33 -1.93
CA PRO A 56 -5.16 -6.90 -3.05
C PRO A 56 -5.85 -5.82 -3.88
N GLU A 57 -5.99 -6.05 -5.18
CA GLU A 57 -6.71 -5.14 -6.08
C GLU A 57 -8.18 -4.98 -5.66
N ASP A 58 -8.83 -6.09 -5.29
CA ASP A 58 -10.21 -6.14 -4.84
C ASP A 58 -10.32 -6.93 -3.54
N GLU A 59 -10.97 -6.35 -2.53
CA GLU A 59 -11.38 -7.00 -1.31
C GLU A 59 -12.90 -7.05 -1.23
N VAL A 60 -13.46 -8.24 -1.04
CA VAL A 60 -14.90 -8.45 -0.99
C VAL A 60 -15.32 -8.83 0.42
N GLU A 61 -16.08 -7.96 1.06
CA GLU A 61 -16.71 -8.23 2.36
C GLU A 61 -17.95 -9.10 2.19
N ILE A 62 -17.93 -10.29 2.76
CA ILE A 62 -19.08 -11.19 2.80
C ILE A 62 -19.95 -10.82 3.99
N LYS A 63 -21.21 -10.47 3.71
CA LYS A 63 -22.20 -10.02 4.72
C LYS A 63 -23.43 -10.91 4.72
N PRO A 64 -24.11 -11.09 5.89
CA PRO A 64 -25.29 -11.89 5.98
C PRO A 64 -26.49 -11.19 5.32
N GLN A 65 -27.42 -11.97 4.76
CA GLN A 65 -28.70 -11.51 4.23
C GLN A 65 -29.82 -11.54 5.27
N ILE A 66 -29.54 -12.07 6.45
CA ILE A 66 -30.48 -12.15 7.58
C ILE A 66 -29.74 -11.87 8.89
N SER A 67 -30.43 -11.22 9.82
CA SER A 67 -29.90 -11.00 11.18
C SER A 67 -30.08 -12.23 12.04
N GLY A 68 -29.09 -12.50 12.93
CA GLY A 68 -29.14 -13.65 13.82
C GLY A 68 -27.88 -13.81 14.64
N ILE A 69 -27.60 -15.05 15.06
CA ILE A 69 -26.41 -15.42 15.80
C ILE A 69 -25.61 -16.42 14.96
N ILE A 70 -24.28 -16.28 14.91
CA ILE A 70 -23.41 -17.25 14.25
C ILE A 70 -23.52 -18.58 14.99
N GLU A 71 -24.06 -19.57 14.31
CA GLU A 71 -24.19 -20.94 14.85
C GLU A 71 -22.87 -21.69 14.72
N LYS A 72 -22.20 -21.55 13.56
CA LYS A 72 -20.93 -22.22 13.27
C LYS A 72 -20.17 -21.49 12.17
N LEU A 73 -18.84 -21.47 12.30
CA LEU A 73 -17.87 -21.12 11.27
C LEU A 73 -17.27 -22.40 10.66
N PHE A 74 -17.09 -22.43 9.35
CA PHE A 74 -16.58 -23.59 8.61
C PHE A 74 -15.22 -23.34 7.98
N VAL A 75 -14.69 -22.15 8.11
CA VAL A 75 -13.45 -21.68 7.49
C VAL A 75 -12.63 -20.89 8.49
N GLU A 76 -11.33 -20.78 8.22
CA GLU A 76 -10.35 -20.02 9.01
C GLU A 76 -9.66 -18.97 8.13
N GLU A 77 -9.00 -18.00 8.77
CA GLU A 77 -8.18 -17.01 8.07
C GLU A 77 -7.02 -17.70 7.36
N GLY A 78 -6.83 -17.36 6.07
CA GLY A 78 -5.85 -17.98 5.19
C GLY A 78 -6.39 -19.12 4.33
N ASP A 79 -7.62 -19.60 4.55
CA ASP A 79 -8.22 -20.62 3.72
C ASP A 79 -8.51 -20.12 2.29
N LEU A 80 -8.30 -21.01 1.32
CA LEU A 80 -8.71 -20.79 -0.07
C LEU A 80 -10.16 -21.20 -0.25
N VAL A 81 -10.98 -20.30 -0.78
CA VAL A 81 -12.39 -20.56 -1.04
C VAL A 81 -12.74 -20.32 -2.51
N THR A 82 -13.75 -21.04 -2.98
CA THR A 82 -14.35 -20.86 -4.30
C THR A 82 -15.75 -20.26 -4.17
N ASN A 83 -16.26 -19.70 -5.27
CA ASN A 83 -17.62 -19.17 -5.27
C ASN A 83 -18.64 -20.27 -4.91
N GLY A 84 -19.46 -20.01 -3.88
CA GLY A 84 -20.46 -20.94 -3.37
C GLY A 84 -20.05 -21.75 -2.15
N ASP A 85 -18.76 -21.75 -1.75
CA ASP A 85 -18.29 -22.44 -0.55
C ASP A 85 -18.95 -21.89 0.72
N LEU A 86 -19.25 -22.80 1.65
CA LEU A 86 -19.93 -22.47 2.89
C LEU A 86 -18.94 -21.88 3.91
N LEU A 87 -19.14 -20.62 4.28
CA LEU A 87 -18.27 -19.92 5.22
C LEU A 87 -18.82 -19.98 6.66
N ALA A 88 -20.12 -19.68 6.83
CA ALA A 88 -20.73 -19.60 8.13
C ALA A 88 -22.20 -20.04 8.07
N LYS A 89 -22.74 -20.40 9.23
CA LYS A 89 -24.16 -20.66 9.40
C LYS A 89 -24.74 -19.72 10.45
N VAL A 90 -25.81 -19.00 10.10
CA VAL A 90 -26.53 -18.08 10.97
C VAL A 90 -27.79 -18.74 11.49
N LYS A 91 -28.00 -18.69 12.79
CA LYS A 91 -29.24 -19.09 13.45
C LYS A 91 -30.13 -17.84 13.65
N VAL A 92 -31.29 -17.85 13.06
CA VAL A 92 -32.27 -16.75 13.23
C VAL A 92 -32.77 -16.70 14.66
N VAL A 93 -32.73 -15.52 15.25
CA VAL A 93 -33.38 -15.24 16.56
C VAL A 93 -34.62 -14.41 16.28
N PRO A 94 -35.82 -15.03 16.23
CA PRO A 94 -37.02 -14.31 15.89
C PRO A 94 -37.40 -13.32 17.00
N ASN A 95 -37.94 -12.17 16.58
CA ASN A 95 -38.56 -11.24 17.52
C ASN A 95 -39.81 -11.87 18.13
N GLU A 96 -39.85 -12.00 19.45
CA GLU A 96 -40.95 -12.63 20.20
C GLU A 96 -42.31 -12.00 19.91
N GLN A 97 -42.39 -10.68 19.77
CA GLN A 97 -43.66 -9.98 19.46
C GLN A 97 -44.13 -10.32 18.05
N ALA A 98 -43.25 -10.29 17.05
CA ALA A 98 -43.59 -10.67 15.69
C ALA A 98 -44.01 -12.14 15.59
N LEU A 99 -43.28 -13.03 16.30
CA LEU A 99 -43.62 -14.46 16.38
C LEU A 99 -45.00 -14.70 16.98
N ASN A 100 -45.35 -14.02 18.07
CA ASN A 100 -46.67 -14.16 18.72
C ASN A 100 -47.77 -13.58 17.84
N THR A 101 -47.55 -12.47 17.14
CA THR A 101 -48.51 -11.90 16.19
C THR A 101 -48.80 -12.85 15.04
N ALA A 102 -47.74 -13.47 14.45
CA ALA A 102 -47.90 -14.43 13.35
C ALA A 102 -48.63 -15.71 13.80
N LYS A 103 -48.32 -16.22 15.02
CA LYS A 103 -49.07 -17.36 15.61
C LYS A 103 -50.56 -17.02 15.79
N GLY A 104 -50.85 -15.82 16.29
CA GLY A 104 -52.26 -15.35 16.46
C GLY A 104 -52.99 -15.25 15.11
N ARG A 105 -52.33 -14.69 14.08
CA ARG A 105 -52.88 -14.61 12.72
C ARG A 105 -53.17 -16.00 12.13
N LEU A 106 -52.24 -16.95 12.25
CA LEU A 106 -52.47 -18.32 11.81
C LEU A 106 -53.64 -18.96 12.54
N SER A 107 -53.74 -18.80 13.87
CA SER A 107 -54.87 -19.30 14.65
C SER A 107 -56.23 -18.76 14.16
N ASN A 108 -56.29 -17.45 13.92
CA ASN A 108 -57.53 -16.81 13.41
C ASN A 108 -57.90 -17.30 12.01
N THR A 109 -56.94 -17.44 11.09
CA THR A 109 -57.21 -17.94 9.73
C THR A 109 -57.65 -19.42 9.75
N LEU A 110 -57.14 -20.24 10.65
CA LEU A 110 -57.59 -21.63 10.84
C LEU A 110 -59.06 -21.71 11.32
N ILE A 111 -59.48 -20.81 12.22
CA ILE A 111 -60.90 -20.71 12.66
C ILE A 111 -61.79 -20.33 11.49
N LEU A 112 -61.39 -19.33 10.70
CA LEU A 112 -62.13 -18.90 9.51
C LEU A 112 -62.24 -20.01 8.46
N LEU A 113 -61.16 -20.73 8.20
CA LEU A 113 -61.16 -21.90 7.29
C LEU A 113 -62.14 -22.96 7.78
N LYS A 114 -62.14 -23.29 9.09
CA LYS A 114 -63.05 -24.29 9.64
C LYS A 114 -64.53 -23.87 9.46
N ASN A 115 -64.85 -22.60 9.67
CA ASN A 115 -66.22 -22.08 9.46
C ASN A 115 -66.59 -22.15 7.97
N ALA A 116 -65.66 -21.73 7.05
CA ALA A 116 -65.89 -21.80 5.62
C ALA A 116 -66.07 -23.26 5.12
N GLU A 117 -65.32 -24.21 5.69
CA GLU A 117 -65.41 -25.64 5.39
C GLU A 117 -66.79 -26.21 5.78
N VAL A 118 -67.30 -25.85 6.98
CA VAL A 118 -68.62 -26.28 7.42
C VAL A 118 -69.72 -25.76 6.50
N GLU A 119 -69.62 -24.46 6.11
CA GLU A 119 -70.60 -23.85 5.21
C GLU A 119 -70.49 -24.42 3.80
N PHE A 120 -69.32 -24.67 3.27
CA PHE A 120 -69.12 -25.34 1.99
C PHE A 120 -69.72 -26.75 1.97
N LYS A 121 -69.48 -27.59 3.00
CA LYS A 121 -70.00 -28.93 3.11
C LYS A 121 -71.51 -28.90 3.19
N ARG A 122 -72.11 -27.92 3.94
CA ARG A 122 -73.57 -27.71 3.99
C ARG A 122 -74.11 -27.36 2.62
N SER A 123 -73.54 -26.36 1.96
CA SER A 123 -73.94 -25.91 0.64
C SER A 123 -73.78 -27.02 -0.43
N GLN A 124 -72.73 -27.85 -0.33
CA GLN A 124 -72.59 -29.00 -1.19
C GLN A 124 -73.76 -30.00 -1.05
N SER A 125 -74.06 -30.38 0.20
CA SER A 125 -75.20 -31.31 0.46
C SER A 125 -76.54 -30.76 0.01
N LEU A 126 -76.81 -29.43 0.14
CA LEU A 126 -77.97 -28.77 -0.33
C LEU A 126 -78.08 -28.67 -1.85
N PHE A 127 -76.93 -28.43 -2.52
CA PHE A 127 -76.85 -28.38 -3.96
C PHE A 127 -77.05 -29.77 -4.59
N GLU A 128 -76.49 -30.84 -4.01
CA GLU A 128 -76.71 -32.24 -4.42
C GLU A 128 -78.20 -32.66 -4.30
N LYS A 129 -78.97 -32.00 -3.42
CA LYS A 129 -80.40 -32.17 -3.25
C LYS A 129 -81.23 -31.18 -4.03
N GLU A 130 -80.64 -30.38 -4.92
CA GLU A 130 -81.23 -29.34 -5.76
C GLU A 130 -81.94 -28.25 -4.96
N ILE A 131 -81.62 -28.02 -3.69
CA ILE A 131 -82.26 -27.05 -2.79
C ILE A 131 -81.75 -25.64 -2.98
N ILE A 132 -80.49 -25.46 -3.38
CA ILE A 132 -79.78 -24.15 -3.61
C ILE A 132 -79.39 -23.99 -5.04
N SER A 133 -79.16 -22.71 -5.44
CA SER A 133 -78.69 -22.41 -6.79
C SER A 133 -77.19 -22.76 -6.96
N LYS A 134 -76.75 -23.02 -8.21
CA LYS A 134 -75.40 -23.20 -8.54
C LYS A 134 -74.54 -22.01 -8.11
N ARG A 135 -75.02 -20.80 -8.25
CA ARG A 135 -74.35 -19.56 -7.83
C ARG A 135 -74.05 -19.56 -6.33
N ASP A 136 -74.98 -20.00 -5.51
CA ASP A 136 -74.81 -20.03 -4.05
C ASP A 136 -73.77 -21.09 -3.64
N PHE A 137 -73.79 -22.25 -4.30
CA PHE A 137 -72.73 -23.28 -4.14
C PHE A 137 -71.35 -22.79 -4.56
N ASP A 138 -71.24 -22.16 -5.76
CA ASP A 138 -70.01 -21.63 -6.27
C ASP A 138 -69.44 -20.53 -5.34
N ASN A 139 -70.31 -19.69 -4.74
CA ASN A 139 -69.92 -18.69 -3.73
C ASN A 139 -69.38 -19.34 -2.44
N ALA A 140 -69.97 -20.39 -1.95
CA ALA A 140 -69.52 -21.10 -0.75
C ALA A 140 -68.21 -21.80 -1.00
N LYS A 141 -68.02 -22.37 -2.20
CA LYS A 141 -66.75 -22.95 -2.64
C LYS A 141 -65.64 -21.90 -2.74
N LEU A 142 -65.89 -20.75 -3.35
CA LEU A 142 -64.92 -19.65 -3.48
C LEU A 142 -64.52 -19.18 -2.09
N ASN A 143 -65.44 -18.98 -1.14
CA ASN A 143 -65.10 -18.58 0.22
C ASN A 143 -64.22 -19.62 0.94
N TYR A 144 -64.47 -20.91 0.74
CA TYR A 144 -63.64 -21.98 1.29
C TYR A 144 -62.24 -21.97 0.70
N ASP A 145 -62.14 -21.86 -0.64
CA ASP A 145 -60.86 -21.83 -1.32
C ASP A 145 -60.00 -20.61 -0.93
N GLN A 146 -60.65 -19.42 -0.76
CA GLN A 146 -60.00 -18.21 -0.24
C GLN A 146 -59.51 -18.39 1.20
N ALA A 147 -60.34 -18.97 2.08
CA ALA A 147 -59.95 -19.24 3.46
C ALA A 147 -58.79 -20.20 3.55
N LYS A 148 -58.74 -21.22 2.69
CA LYS A 148 -57.64 -22.17 2.57
C LYS A 148 -56.32 -21.46 2.15
N GLN A 149 -56.41 -20.58 1.14
CA GLN A 149 -55.26 -19.83 0.71
C GLN A 149 -54.72 -18.88 1.80
N ASN A 150 -55.62 -18.26 2.56
CA ASN A 150 -55.28 -17.38 3.69
C ASN A 150 -54.52 -18.14 4.80
N VAL A 151 -54.85 -19.40 5.05
CA VAL A 151 -54.12 -20.24 6.01
C VAL A 151 -52.71 -20.55 5.49
N GLU A 152 -52.56 -20.90 4.20
CA GLU A 152 -51.22 -21.17 3.62
C GLU A 152 -50.35 -19.92 3.67
N ASN A 153 -50.89 -18.74 3.37
CA ASN A 153 -50.18 -17.47 3.49
C ASN A 153 -49.73 -17.21 4.94
N ALA A 154 -50.65 -17.37 5.91
CA ALA A 154 -50.29 -17.17 7.33
C ALA A 154 -49.30 -18.21 7.87
N ARG A 155 -49.33 -19.42 7.34
CA ARG A 155 -48.37 -20.48 7.67
C ARG A 155 -46.97 -20.16 7.13
N THR A 156 -46.90 -19.67 5.90
CA THR A 156 -45.65 -19.20 5.26
C THR A 156 -45.08 -18.01 6.01
N ASP A 157 -45.89 -17.00 6.36
CA ASP A 157 -45.47 -15.84 7.16
C ASP A 157 -44.84 -16.27 8.51
N LEU A 158 -45.50 -17.19 9.22
CA LEU A 158 -44.97 -17.74 10.47
C LEU A 158 -43.63 -18.47 10.28
N GLN A 159 -43.50 -19.23 9.18
CA GLN A 159 -42.27 -19.95 8.86
C GLN A 159 -41.14 -18.96 8.56
N ILE A 160 -41.38 -17.91 7.78
CA ILE A 160 -40.37 -16.84 7.50
C ILE A 160 -39.89 -16.22 8.80
N ILE A 161 -40.79 -15.85 9.70
CA ILE A 161 -40.45 -15.24 11.00
C ILE A 161 -39.62 -16.20 11.87
N LYS A 162 -39.97 -17.51 11.86
CA LYS A 162 -39.26 -18.53 12.63
C LYS A 162 -37.88 -18.91 12.10
N MET A 163 -37.77 -19.04 10.80
CA MET A 163 -36.60 -19.69 10.14
C MET A 163 -35.85 -18.78 9.20
N GLY A 164 -36.32 -17.54 8.99
CA GLY A 164 -35.73 -16.59 8.05
C GLY A 164 -36.02 -16.90 6.58
N SER A 165 -36.77 -18.01 6.29
CA SER A 165 -37.08 -18.40 4.91
C SER A 165 -38.41 -19.17 4.83
N ALA A 166 -39.04 -19.13 3.65
CA ALA A 166 -40.27 -19.84 3.34
C ALA A 166 -40.07 -21.29 2.88
N GLY A 167 -39.13 -22.02 3.46
CA GLY A 167 -38.87 -23.44 3.16
C GLY A 167 -38.69 -23.76 1.69
N GLY A 168 -37.45 -23.97 1.24
CA GLY A 168 -37.10 -24.30 -0.14
C GLY A 168 -36.76 -23.07 -1.04
N SER A 169 -36.93 -21.86 -0.56
CA SER A 169 -36.43 -20.67 -1.26
C SER A 169 -34.95 -20.51 -1.02
N THR A 170 -34.20 -20.39 -2.08
CA THR A 170 -32.74 -20.08 -2.05
C THR A 170 -32.48 -18.64 -1.61
N THR A 171 -33.51 -17.82 -1.39
CA THR A 171 -33.42 -16.35 -1.25
C THR A 171 -33.17 -15.87 0.18
N ALA A 172 -33.46 -16.64 1.22
CA ALA A 172 -33.09 -16.28 2.60
C ALA A 172 -32.24 -17.41 3.19
N ASN A 173 -30.98 -17.35 2.91
CA ASN A 173 -30.09 -18.44 3.24
C ASN A 173 -29.43 -18.20 4.59
N THR A 174 -29.73 -19.03 5.56
CA THR A 174 -29.00 -19.08 6.84
C THR A 174 -27.55 -19.52 6.66
N ASN A 175 -27.20 -20.06 5.51
CA ASN A 175 -25.86 -20.48 5.13
C ASN A 175 -25.17 -19.35 4.37
N ILE A 176 -24.19 -18.74 4.99
CA ILE A 176 -23.38 -17.70 4.37
C ILE A 176 -22.32 -18.35 3.49
N ARG A 177 -22.30 -17.98 2.22
CA ARG A 177 -21.39 -18.56 1.22
C ARG A 177 -20.50 -17.50 0.61
N ALA A 178 -19.31 -17.90 0.16
CA ALA A 178 -18.43 -17.06 -0.62
C ALA A 178 -19.09 -16.63 -1.93
N THR A 179 -19.02 -15.35 -2.24
CA THR A 179 -19.54 -14.77 -3.50
C THR A 179 -18.47 -14.69 -4.58
N VAL A 180 -17.20 -14.75 -4.18
CA VAL A 180 -16.00 -14.73 -5.03
C VAL A 180 -15.05 -15.84 -4.62
N ALA A 181 -14.17 -16.23 -5.52
CA ALA A 181 -13.05 -17.12 -5.20
C ALA A 181 -11.85 -16.28 -4.71
N GLY A 182 -11.09 -16.81 -3.75
CA GLY A 182 -9.91 -16.13 -3.22
C GLY A 182 -9.46 -16.71 -1.89
N THR A 183 -8.60 -15.97 -1.20
CA THR A 183 -8.13 -16.29 0.16
C THR A 183 -8.91 -15.47 1.17
N ILE A 184 -9.29 -16.07 2.28
CA ILE A 184 -9.89 -15.36 3.41
C ILE A 184 -8.80 -14.56 4.12
N LEU A 185 -8.95 -13.25 4.12
CA LEU A 185 -8.01 -12.33 4.76
C LEU A 185 -8.29 -12.20 6.25
N GLU A 186 -9.57 -12.06 6.61
CA GLU A 186 -10.02 -11.73 7.97
C GLU A 186 -11.40 -12.31 8.23
N ILE A 187 -11.62 -12.78 9.46
CA ILE A 187 -12.91 -13.20 10.01
C ILE A 187 -13.14 -12.45 11.33
N PRO A 188 -13.75 -11.23 11.30
CA PRO A 188 -13.86 -10.37 12.49
C PRO A 188 -14.90 -10.83 13.51
N ILE A 189 -15.53 -11.99 13.30
CA ILE A 189 -16.61 -12.54 14.12
C ILE A 189 -16.27 -13.93 14.67
N LYS A 190 -16.99 -14.33 15.71
CA LYS A 190 -16.85 -15.66 16.36
C LYS A 190 -18.20 -16.39 16.44
N GLU A 191 -18.14 -17.70 16.66
CA GLU A 191 -19.34 -18.49 17.00
C GLU A 191 -20.00 -17.91 18.25
N GLY A 192 -21.31 -17.67 18.18
CA GLY A 192 -22.11 -17.04 19.22
C GLY A 192 -22.31 -15.54 19.05
N ASP A 193 -21.56 -14.87 18.17
CA ASP A 193 -21.72 -13.44 17.93
C ASP A 193 -23.04 -13.12 17.20
N GLN A 194 -23.62 -11.97 17.55
CA GLN A 194 -24.80 -11.45 16.88
C GLN A 194 -24.39 -10.70 15.60
N VAL A 195 -25.03 -11.03 14.49
CA VAL A 195 -24.81 -10.39 13.18
C VAL A 195 -26.09 -9.74 12.68
N ILE A 196 -25.92 -8.63 11.98
CA ILE A 196 -27.00 -7.81 11.43
C ILE A 196 -26.87 -7.84 9.90
N GLU A 197 -28.02 -8.03 9.21
CA GLU A 197 -28.11 -7.99 7.76
C GLU A 197 -27.73 -6.62 7.19
N SER A 198 -27.14 -6.64 5.98
CA SER A 198 -26.89 -5.44 5.20
C SER A 198 -28.21 -4.96 4.54
N ASN A 199 -28.54 -3.69 4.72
CA ASN A 199 -29.70 -3.06 4.09
C ASN A 199 -29.41 -1.57 3.81
N THR A 200 -30.39 -0.85 3.24
CA THR A 200 -30.26 0.57 2.85
C THR A 200 -29.85 1.50 4.02
N PHE A 201 -30.13 1.12 5.26
CA PHE A 201 -29.87 1.92 6.46
C PHE A 201 -28.66 1.43 7.28
N ASN A 202 -28.20 0.20 7.00
CA ASN A 202 -27.11 -0.43 7.77
C ASN A 202 -26.17 -1.20 6.83
N ALA A 203 -24.87 -0.92 6.93
CA ALA A 203 -23.84 -1.62 6.16
C ALA A 203 -23.78 -3.14 6.43
N GLY A 204 -24.39 -3.60 7.53
CA GLY A 204 -24.34 -4.99 7.96
C GLY A 204 -23.04 -5.39 8.65
N THR A 205 -23.03 -6.57 9.26
CA THR A 205 -21.83 -7.14 9.91
C THR A 205 -21.02 -7.90 8.89
N THR A 206 -19.72 -7.60 8.76
CA THR A 206 -18.80 -8.37 7.93
C THR A 206 -18.53 -9.72 8.57
N ILE A 207 -18.76 -10.81 7.82
CA ILE A 207 -18.52 -12.20 8.27
C ILE A 207 -17.08 -12.61 7.94
N ALA A 208 -16.66 -12.33 6.73
CA ALA A 208 -15.30 -12.60 6.24
C ALA A 208 -14.96 -11.62 5.12
N THR A 209 -13.69 -11.31 4.97
CA THR A 209 -13.14 -10.57 3.82
C THR A 209 -12.37 -11.54 2.95
N VAL A 210 -12.71 -11.60 1.67
CA VAL A 210 -12.09 -12.50 0.67
C VAL A 210 -11.42 -11.68 -0.42
N ALA A 211 -10.18 -12.05 -0.78
CA ALA A 211 -9.45 -11.39 -1.85
C ALA A 211 -8.61 -12.36 -2.68
N ASP A 212 -8.31 -11.97 -3.92
CA ASP A 212 -7.37 -12.69 -4.79
C ASP A 212 -5.94 -12.18 -4.57
N LEU A 213 -5.13 -12.91 -3.83
CA LEU A 213 -3.74 -12.56 -3.54
C LEU A 213 -2.78 -12.69 -4.75
N ASN A 214 -3.25 -13.19 -5.89
CA ASN A 214 -2.45 -13.17 -7.11
C ASN A 214 -2.51 -11.81 -7.83
N LYS A 215 -3.47 -10.96 -7.47
CA LYS A 215 -3.66 -9.62 -8.01
C LYS A 215 -3.44 -8.59 -6.92
N MET A 216 -2.19 -8.18 -6.79
CA MET A 216 -1.81 -7.20 -5.78
C MET A 216 -1.48 -5.86 -6.44
N ILE A 217 -1.81 -4.79 -5.75
CA ILE A 217 -1.46 -3.43 -6.14
C ILE A 217 -0.60 -2.80 -5.04
N PHE A 218 0.31 -1.94 -5.46
CA PHE A 218 0.96 -0.99 -4.58
C PHE A 218 0.05 0.22 -4.43
N GLU A 219 -0.29 0.58 -3.21
CA GLU A 219 -0.98 1.82 -2.88
C GLU A 219 -0.04 2.72 -2.10
N GLY A 220 0.23 3.92 -2.61
CA GLY A 220 1.14 4.88 -2.00
C GLY A 220 0.61 6.30 -2.05
N LYS A 221 1.31 7.21 -1.36
CA LYS A 221 0.98 8.64 -1.31
C LYS A 221 2.16 9.46 -1.77
N VAL A 222 1.92 10.40 -2.66
CA VAL A 222 2.92 11.27 -3.30
C VAL A 222 2.56 12.72 -3.04
N ASP A 223 3.57 13.55 -2.79
CA ASP A 223 3.40 14.99 -2.58
C ASP A 223 3.01 15.73 -3.87
N GLU A 224 2.34 16.87 -3.73
CA GLU A 224 1.88 17.72 -4.83
C GLU A 224 3.01 18.10 -5.80
N ALA A 225 4.22 18.37 -5.29
CA ALA A 225 5.36 18.76 -6.13
C ALA A 225 5.86 17.63 -7.06
N GLU A 226 5.63 16.38 -6.67
CA GLU A 226 6.09 15.20 -7.43
C GLU A 226 5.00 14.61 -8.30
N VAL A 227 3.73 14.64 -7.86
CA VAL A 227 2.62 14.06 -8.62
C VAL A 227 2.47 14.67 -10.01
N ALA A 228 2.80 15.96 -10.17
CA ALA A 228 2.76 16.65 -11.46
C ALA A 228 3.71 16.07 -12.53
N LYS A 229 4.72 15.29 -12.10
CA LYS A 229 5.72 14.64 -12.97
C LYS A 229 5.34 13.20 -13.31
N LEU A 230 4.33 12.65 -12.65
CA LEU A 230 3.91 11.26 -12.83
C LEU A 230 2.98 11.12 -14.02
N ILE A 231 3.16 10.05 -14.78
CA ILE A 231 2.32 9.70 -15.93
C ILE A 231 1.88 8.25 -15.76
N ILE A 232 0.58 7.99 -15.96
CA ILE A 232 0.03 6.63 -15.95
C ILE A 232 0.79 5.77 -16.97
N GLY A 233 1.15 4.56 -16.56
CA GLY A 233 1.97 3.65 -17.36
C GLY A 233 3.47 3.71 -17.08
N MET A 234 3.95 4.62 -16.22
CA MET A 234 5.36 4.63 -15.80
C MET A 234 5.75 3.34 -15.10
N PRO A 235 6.95 2.80 -15.36
CA PRO A 235 7.47 1.64 -14.66
C PRO A 235 7.84 2.01 -13.22
N LEU A 236 7.55 1.09 -12.30
CA LEU A 236 7.89 1.16 -10.89
C LEU A 236 8.73 -0.04 -10.49
N LYS A 237 9.60 0.14 -9.52
CA LYS A 237 10.25 -0.94 -8.79
C LYS A 237 9.75 -0.93 -7.36
N VAL A 238 9.05 -1.98 -6.96
CA VAL A 238 8.47 -2.10 -5.62
C VAL A 238 9.34 -3.01 -4.77
N SER A 239 9.86 -2.50 -3.67
CA SER A 239 10.55 -3.27 -2.64
C SER A 239 9.66 -3.42 -1.41
N LEU A 240 9.59 -4.63 -0.86
CA LEU A 240 8.77 -4.95 0.30
C LEU A 240 9.64 -4.93 1.57
N GLY A 241 9.18 -4.28 2.62
CA GLY A 241 9.89 -4.26 3.90
C GLY A 241 10.11 -5.64 4.52
N ALA A 242 9.22 -6.60 4.22
CA ALA A 242 9.33 -7.97 4.69
C ALA A 242 10.29 -8.85 3.86
N ILE A 243 10.67 -8.43 2.64
CA ILE A 243 11.51 -9.18 1.69
C ILE A 243 12.58 -8.24 1.17
N GLN A 244 13.69 -8.12 1.90
CA GLN A 244 14.69 -7.06 1.69
C GLN A 244 15.54 -7.20 0.41
N ASP A 245 15.66 -8.41 -0.14
CA ASP A 245 16.60 -8.68 -1.25
C ASP A 245 15.91 -8.83 -2.61
N LYS A 246 14.62 -8.46 -2.71
CA LYS A 246 13.86 -8.63 -3.95
C LYS A 246 13.06 -7.37 -4.29
N GLU A 247 13.21 -6.93 -5.53
CA GLU A 247 12.40 -5.91 -6.15
C GLU A 247 11.39 -6.55 -7.11
N PHE A 248 10.19 -6.04 -7.10
CA PHE A 248 9.11 -6.46 -8.00
C PHE A 248 8.87 -5.39 -9.04
N ASP A 249 8.75 -5.81 -10.28
CA ASP A 249 8.31 -4.93 -11.35
C ASP A 249 6.85 -4.55 -11.13
N ALA A 250 6.55 -3.28 -11.35
CA ALA A 250 5.20 -2.77 -11.26
C ALA A 250 4.98 -1.65 -12.29
N GLN A 251 3.74 -1.28 -12.52
CA GLN A 251 3.37 -0.23 -13.44
C GLN A 251 2.34 0.70 -12.79
N LEU A 252 2.56 2.01 -12.88
CA LEU A 252 1.64 3.02 -12.37
C LEU A 252 0.31 2.96 -13.14
N LYS A 253 -0.75 2.58 -12.43
CA LYS A 253 -2.10 2.36 -12.97
C LYS A 253 -3.01 3.55 -12.78
N PHE A 254 -2.94 4.16 -11.60
CA PHE A 254 -3.87 5.21 -11.21
C PHE A 254 -3.17 6.31 -10.42
N ILE A 255 -3.61 7.55 -10.63
CA ILE A 255 -3.24 8.74 -9.86
C ILE A 255 -4.54 9.41 -9.45
N ALA A 256 -4.76 9.60 -8.16
CA ALA A 256 -5.98 10.23 -7.66
C ALA A 256 -6.11 11.68 -8.19
N PRO A 257 -7.26 12.06 -8.76
CA PRO A 257 -7.47 13.44 -9.26
C PRO A 257 -7.65 14.47 -8.15
N LYS A 258 -7.79 14.02 -6.90
CA LYS A 258 -7.96 14.86 -5.71
C LYS A 258 -6.90 14.51 -4.68
N GLY A 259 -6.15 15.54 -4.24
CA GLY A 259 -5.26 15.43 -3.08
C GLY A 259 -6.02 15.50 -1.77
N ASN A 260 -5.49 14.84 -0.77
CA ASN A 260 -5.95 14.91 0.61
C ASN A 260 -4.89 15.64 1.45
N GLU A 261 -5.32 16.56 2.31
CA GLU A 261 -4.42 17.22 3.24
C GLU A 261 -4.18 16.33 4.46
N GLU A 262 -2.95 15.92 4.66
CA GLU A 262 -2.51 15.14 5.82
C GLU A 262 -1.33 15.85 6.48
N GLN A 263 -1.43 16.12 7.77
CA GLN A 263 -0.37 16.77 8.57
C GLN A 263 0.18 18.09 7.97
N GLY A 264 -0.67 18.82 7.23
CA GLY A 264 -0.30 20.12 6.63
C GLY A 264 0.38 20.03 5.26
N THR A 265 0.46 18.83 4.67
CA THR A 265 0.91 18.61 3.29
C THR A 265 -0.20 18.00 2.44
N VAL A 266 -0.27 18.39 1.17
CA VAL A 266 -1.23 17.82 0.22
C VAL A 266 -0.60 16.58 -0.43
N GLN A 267 -1.25 15.44 -0.22
CA GLN A 267 -0.80 14.16 -0.77
C GLN A 267 -1.83 13.57 -1.72
N PHE A 268 -1.35 12.94 -2.77
CA PHE A 268 -2.15 12.28 -3.79
C PHE A 268 -1.94 10.77 -3.69
N LYS A 269 -3.04 10.03 -3.66
CA LYS A 269 -3.03 8.57 -3.73
C LYS A 269 -2.59 8.13 -5.12
N ILE A 270 -1.68 7.18 -5.19
CA ILE A 270 -1.30 6.48 -6.42
C ILE A 270 -1.46 4.98 -6.25
N GLU A 271 -1.76 4.28 -7.34
CA GLU A 271 -1.84 2.83 -7.37
C GLU A 271 -1.00 2.30 -8.54
N GLY A 272 -0.31 1.20 -8.30
CA GLY A 272 0.47 0.51 -9.31
C GLY A 272 0.21 -0.99 -9.29
N ASP A 273 -0.01 -1.60 -10.47
CA ASP A 273 -0.12 -3.06 -10.59
C ASP A 273 1.24 -3.70 -10.33
N VAL A 274 1.32 -4.60 -9.37
CA VAL A 274 2.56 -5.30 -8.99
C VAL A 274 2.59 -6.67 -9.67
N TYR A 275 3.64 -6.93 -10.45
CA TYR A 275 3.82 -8.22 -11.12
C TYR A 275 4.52 -9.20 -10.19
N LEU A 276 3.73 -10.07 -9.58
CA LEU A 276 4.22 -11.05 -8.62
C LEU A 276 4.76 -12.29 -9.33
N ASP A 277 5.86 -12.80 -8.82
CA ASP A 277 6.34 -14.15 -9.15
C ASP A 277 5.59 -15.17 -8.27
N ASN A 278 4.93 -16.14 -8.88
CA ASN A 278 4.14 -17.19 -8.21
C ASN A 278 4.92 -18.03 -7.17
N SER A 279 6.22 -17.81 -7.04
CA SER A 279 7.07 -18.49 -6.07
C SER A 279 7.02 -17.90 -4.65
N ILE A 280 6.44 -16.70 -4.47
CA ILE A 280 6.47 -15.96 -3.21
C ILE A 280 5.06 -15.61 -2.76
N PHE A 281 4.72 -16.06 -1.55
CA PHE A 281 3.47 -15.69 -0.90
C PHE A 281 3.61 -14.32 -0.23
N ILE A 282 2.89 -13.33 -0.75
CA ILE A 282 2.85 -11.97 -0.19
C ILE A 282 1.55 -11.79 0.58
N ARG A 283 1.64 -11.30 1.81
CA ARG A 283 0.47 -10.97 2.62
C ARG A 283 -0.02 -9.57 2.31
N ALA A 284 -1.33 -9.40 2.32
CA ALA A 284 -1.96 -8.09 2.25
C ALA A 284 -1.47 -7.17 3.38
N GLY A 285 -1.27 -5.88 3.06
CA GLY A 285 -0.84 -4.88 4.05
C GLY A 285 0.67 -4.81 4.32
N TYR A 286 1.52 -5.53 3.56
CA TYR A 286 2.97 -5.35 3.69
C TYR A 286 3.37 -3.94 3.30
N SER A 287 4.19 -3.30 4.15
CA SER A 287 4.82 -2.02 3.83
C SER A 287 5.74 -2.15 2.63
N ALA A 288 5.67 -1.20 1.73
CA ALA A 288 6.41 -1.20 0.48
C ALA A 288 6.95 0.18 0.15
N ASN A 289 8.08 0.21 -0.57
CA ASN A 289 8.61 1.41 -1.19
C ASN A 289 8.62 1.21 -2.70
N ALA A 290 7.99 2.13 -3.42
CA ALA A 290 8.01 2.15 -4.88
C ALA A 290 9.01 3.20 -5.36
N SER A 291 9.99 2.79 -6.14
CA SER A 291 10.93 3.68 -6.83
C SER A 291 10.41 3.97 -8.23
N LEU A 292 10.19 5.25 -8.52
CA LEU A 292 9.74 5.75 -9.82
C LEU A 292 10.89 6.45 -10.51
N VAL A 293 11.18 6.09 -11.76
CA VAL A 293 12.16 6.79 -12.59
C VAL A 293 11.46 7.98 -13.25
N LEU A 294 11.77 9.18 -12.78
CA LEU A 294 11.21 10.43 -13.30
C LEU A 294 11.90 10.86 -14.60
N GLU A 295 13.20 10.64 -14.68
CA GLU A 295 14.02 11.01 -15.84
C GLU A 295 15.24 10.07 -15.91
N ASN A 296 15.55 9.61 -17.11
CA ASN A 296 16.74 8.79 -17.40
C ASN A 296 17.50 9.42 -18.55
N LYS A 297 18.81 9.58 -18.38
CA LYS A 297 19.73 9.99 -19.44
C LYS A 297 20.90 9.03 -19.50
N ASP A 298 21.11 8.46 -20.67
CA ASP A 298 22.21 7.53 -20.94
C ASP A 298 23.39 8.24 -21.61
N SER A 299 24.60 7.74 -21.33
CA SER A 299 25.83 8.21 -21.97
C SER A 299 26.09 9.71 -21.79
N ILE A 300 25.82 10.23 -20.59
CA ILE A 300 26.09 11.61 -20.21
C ILE A 300 27.36 11.72 -19.37
N MET A 301 28.00 12.88 -19.38
CA MET A 301 29.13 13.15 -18.51
C MET A 301 28.64 13.42 -17.09
N GLY A 302 29.03 12.58 -16.15
CA GLY A 302 28.67 12.68 -14.73
C GLY A 302 29.87 12.80 -13.83
N ILE A 303 29.66 13.44 -12.69
CA ILE A 303 30.60 13.52 -11.58
C ILE A 303 29.88 13.19 -10.27
N SER A 304 30.62 12.76 -9.25
CA SER A 304 30.06 12.59 -7.91
C SER A 304 29.61 13.94 -7.34
N GLU A 305 28.40 14.02 -6.78
CA GLU A 305 27.91 15.23 -6.09
C GLU A 305 28.81 15.68 -4.93
N ALA A 306 29.56 14.75 -4.33
CA ALA A 306 30.52 15.06 -3.26
C ALA A 306 31.67 15.97 -3.72
N LEU A 307 31.92 16.12 -5.03
CA LEU A 307 32.92 16.99 -5.59
C LEU A 307 32.45 18.42 -5.80
N LEU A 308 31.11 18.64 -5.76
CA LEU A 308 30.49 19.94 -5.98
C LEU A 308 30.74 20.90 -4.82
N GLN A 309 30.96 22.16 -5.18
CA GLN A 309 30.95 23.29 -4.29
C GLN A 309 29.96 24.33 -4.82
N PHE A 310 29.40 25.11 -3.92
CA PHE A 310 28.49 26.21 -4.27
C PHE A 310 29.06 27.52 -3.78
N ASP A 311 28.99 28.55 -4.61
CA ASP A 311 29.39 29.90 -4.21
C ASP A 311 28.46 30.41 -3.11
N LYS A 312 29.03 30.97 -2.04
CA LYS A 312 28.27 31.41 -0.86
C LYS A 312 27.35 32.60 -1.13
N ILE A 313 27.60 33.38 -2.19
CA ILE A 313 26.87 34.59 -2.51
C ILE A 313 25.90 34.37 -3.66
N THR A 314 26.41 33.75 -4.76
CA THR A 314 25.61 33.55 -5.99
C THR A 314 24.92 32.20 -6.04
N ASN A 315 25.36 31.25 -5.19
CA ASN A 315 24.91 29.86 -5.19
C ASN A 315 25.21 29.10 -6.51
N ASP A 316 26.12 29.61 -7.32
CA ASP A 316 26.55 28.96 -8.55
C ASP A 316 27.39 27.73 -8.25
N PRO A 317 27.15 26.59 -8.94
CA PRO A 317 27.94 25.39 -8.76
C PRO A 317 29.33 25.51 -9.41
N PHE A 318 30.35 25.04 -8.71
CA PHE A 318 31.70 24.96 -9.23
C PHE A 318 32.45 23.74 -8.70
N VAL A 319 33.55 23.39 -9.37
CA VAL A 319 34.53 22.41 -8.92
C VAL A 319 35.91 23.03 -8.94
N GLU A 320 36.86 22.44 -8.21
CA GLU A 320 38.25 22.78 -8.33
C GLU A 320 38.97 21.73 -9.19
N ILE A 321 39.57 22.14 -10.29
CA ILE A 321 40.32 21.29 -11.22
C ILE A 321 41.83 21.53 -11.07
N LYS A 322 42.61 20.46 -11.25
CA LYS A 322 44.07 20.54 -11.23
C LYS A 322 44.58 21.09 -12.57
N ASN A 323 45.36 22.16 -12.51
CA ASN A 323 45.98 22.73 -13.70
C ASN A 323 47.34 22.09 -14.00
N ASP A 324 47.97 22.42 -15.16
CA ASP A 324 49.27 21.87 -15.59
C ASP A 324 50.40 22.15 -14.61
N GLN A 325 50.24 23.09 -13.69
CA GLN A 325 51.22 23.44 -12.66
C GLN A 325 51.01 22.70 -11.33
N GLY A 326 49.96 21.82 -11.27
CA GLY A 326 49.60 21.07 -10.07
C GLY A 326 48.79 21.86 -9.05
N ALA A 327 48.41 23.11 -9.34
CA ALA A 327 47.51 23.91 -8.49
C ALA A 327 46.07 23.67 -8.86
N PHE A 328 45.18 23.86 -7.87
CA PHE A 328 43.72 23.72 -8.09
C PHE A 328 43.10 25.09 -8.42
N GLU A 329 42.32 25.13 -9.49
CA GLU A 329 41.60 26.32 -9.95
C GLU A 329 40.12 26.09 -9.94
N ARG A 330 39.35 27.11 -9.49
CA ARG A 330 37.88 27.10 -9.52
C ARG A 330 37.40 27.16 -10.98
N LYS A 331 36.51 26.24 -11.33
CA LYS A 331 35.83 26.19 -12.62
C LYS A 331 34.31 26.08 -12.41
N ASN A 332 33.58 27.09 -12.88
CA ASN A 332 32.13 27.08 -12.83
C ASN A 332 31.58 26.07 -13.84
N ILE A 333 30.54 25.36 -13.46
CA ILE A 333 29.92 24.28 -14.25
C ILE A 333 28.42 24.47 -14.30
N GLU A 334 27.80 23.91 -15.31
CA GLU A 334 26.35 23.86 -15.45
C GLU A 334 25.90 22.41 -15.22
N LEU A 335 24.95 22.25 -14.30
CA LEU A 335 24.46 20.95 -13.86
C LEU A 335 23.15 20.56 -14.57
N GLY A 336 22.97 19.28 -14.81
CA GLY A 336 21.73 18.68 -15.30
C GLY A 336 21.00 17.89 -14.24
N ILE A 337 20.60 16.66 -14.61
CA ILE A 337 19.91 15.74 -13.69
C ILE A 337 20.86 15.16 -12.65
N SER A 338 20.33 14.83 -11.48
CA SER A 338 21.06 14.17 -10.40
C SER A 338 20.25 13.02 -9.82
N ASP A 339 20.94 11.96 -9.39
CA ASP A 339 20.39 10.83 -8.64
C ASP A 339 20.70 10.91 -7.12
N GLY A 340 21.30 12.02 -6.66
CA GLY A 340 21.72 12.22 -5.27
C GLY A 340 23.11 11.64 -4.95
N ILE A 341 23.76 10.93 -5.88
CA ILE A 341 25.12 10.42 -5.78
C ILE A 341 25.99 11.02 -6.89
N ASN A 342 25.46 11.00 -8.11
CA ASN A 342 26.08 11.53 -9.30
C ASN A 342 25.22 12.63 -9.91
N VAL A 343 25.85 13.58 -10.57
CA VAL A 343 25.18 14.68 -11.25
C VAL A 343 25.71 14.83 -12.67
N GLU A 344 24.81 15.11 -13.59
CA GLU A 344 25.14 15.44 -14.97
C GLU A 344 25.87 16.78 -15.04
N VAL A 345 26.92 16.84 -15.82
CA VAL A 345 27.60 18.11 -16.19
C VAL A 345 27.28 18.41 -17.65
N ILE A 346 26.49 19.46 -17.86
CA ILE A 346 26.07 19.92 -19.18
C ILE A 346 27.19 20.68 -19.86
N SER A 347 27.88 21.57 -19.11
CA SER A 347 28.97 22.38 -19.62
C SER A 347 29.98 22.73 -18.52
N GLY A 348 31.17 23.15 -18.93
CA GLY A 348 32.23 23.61 -18.02
C GLY A 348 33.34 22.62 -17.73
N LEU A 349 33.19 21.32 -18.04
CA LEU A 349 34.22 20.31 -17.81
C LEU A 349 34.54 19.52 -19.08
N ASN A 350 35.76 18.91 -19.08
CA ASN A 350 36.16 17.91 -20.05
C ASN A 350 36.41 16.57 -19.33
N ILE A 351 36.27 15.47 -20.06
CA ILE A 351 36.43 14.11 -19.51
C ILE A 351 37.82 13.81 -18.93
N LYS A 352 38.82 14.64 -19.30
CA LYS A 352 40.23 14.50 -18.83
C LYS A 352 40.56 15.44 -17.66
N ASP A 353 39.62 16.30 -17.25
CA ASP A 353 39.84 17.22 -16.13
C ASP A 353 39.97 16.41 -14.83
N GLU A 354 40.98 16.72 -14.02
CA GLU A 354 41.20 16.12 -12.71
C GLU A 354 40.56 17.01 -11.64
N ILE A 355 39.43 16.56 -11.05
CA ILE A 355 38.66 17.27 -10.06
C ILE A 355 39.15 16.90 -8.66
N LYS A 356 39.35 17.90 -7.81
CA LYS A 356 39.77 17.73 -6.42
C LYS A 356 38.72 17.03 -5.57
N VAL A 357 39.14 15.99 -4.84
CA VAL A 357 38.30 15.30 -3.86
C VAL A 357 38.41 16.00 -2.51
N TRP A 358 37.27 16.56 -2.01
CA TRP A 358 37.23 17.35 -0.78
C TRP A 358 37.17 16.54 0.50
N ASN A 359 36.87 15.28 0.45
CA ASN A 359 36.60 14.44 1.64
C ASN A 359 37.82 13.83 2.31
N LYS A 360 39.04 14.12 1.84
CA LYS A 360 40.27 13.76 2.56
C LYS A 360 40.71 14.91 3.48
N THR A 361 40.50 14.73 4.76
CA THR A 361 40.75 15.74 5.80
C THR A 361 42.12 15.65 6.45
N GLU A 362 42.97 14.67 6.13
CA GLU A 362 44.31 14.54 6.73
C GLU A 362 45.41 14.80 5.71
N PRO A 363 46.27 15.81 5.95
CA PRO A 363 47.48 15.99 5.17
C PRO A 363 48.42 14.81 5.40
N ILE A 364 48.93 14.21 4.32
CA ILE A 364 49.98 13.20 4.41
C ILE A 364 51.25 13.93 4.93
N LYS A 365 51.64 13.66 6.16
CA LYS A 365 52.92 14.14 6.70
C LYS A 365 54.04 13.32 6.04
N ILE A 366 54.75 13.93 5.09
CA ILE A 366 55.94 13.37 4.51
C ILE A 366 57.01 13.33 5.60
N GLY A 367 57.29 12.16 6.21
CA GLY A 367 58.38 11.98 7.16
C GLY A 367 58.12 11.10 8.37
N GLU A 368 57.02 10.38 8.50
CA GLU A 368 56.78 9.48 9.64
C GLU A 368 56.81 7.97 9.31
N GLU A 369 57.37 7.56 8.17
CA GLU A 369 57.50 6.13 7.80
C GLU A 369 58.71 5.39 8.37
N GLU A 370 59.56 5.99 9.22
CA GLU A 370 60.76 5.30 9.70
C GLU A 370 60.76 4.83 11.17
N GLU A 371 59.70 4.98 11.94
CA GLU A 371 59.72 4.58 13.37
C GLU A 371 58.77 3.45 13.81
N SER A 372 58.10 2.74 12.92
CA SER A 372 57.18 1.65 13.35
C SER A 372 57.68 0.22 13.10
N GLU A 373 58.90 -0.01 12.63
CA GLU A 373 59.46 -1.37 12.41
C GLU A 373 60.46 -1.87 13.48
N ASN A 374 60.57 -1.21 14.64
CA ASN A 374 61.40 -1.73 15.75
C ASN A 374 60.72 -1.56 17.11
N LYS A 375 59.71 -2.37 17.38
CA LYS A 375 59.37 -2.84 18.74
C LYS A 375 58.60 -4.14 18.72
#